data_b4fffa2637f710ca6afcaf9568231414
#
_entry.id   b4fffa2637f710ca6afcaf9568231414
#
_cell.length_a   1.000
_cell.length_b   1.000
_cell.length_c   1.000
_cell.angle_alpha   90.00
_cell.angle_beta   90.00
_cell.angle_gamma   90.00
#
_symmetry.space_group_name_H-M   'P 1'
#
loop_
_entity.id
_entity.type
_entity.pdbx_description
1 polymer ?
#
loop_
_entity_poly.entity_id
_entity_poly.type
_entity_poly.pdbx_seq_one_letter_code
_entity_poly.pdbx_strand_id
1 'polypeptide(L)'
;MKKLFLSLVAMFFAFTAMGQSGETFIQGNLGYQIIGTMQEVRTGAIDDQLSGEVIIPETVTHNGTTYTVTKIAPYGFNGCTGLTSITIPSTVNEIGTYSFAGSNLTSVVCLAENAPTVKTGAFSMMISTNKTLTVPFNAQGYTPNWGSTNWEKIYHKINEGERKTLSNTFEITTANKREVINDGVLVIAQGGELVNEIDEINVGGIIEVKTKSLPTDKWSFIGAPFAGYKLETVVPGAHDISISVFDYEQGQWSSRWATILTAVGVGEGLFAWSFASEPTIFTTYGDVYTYGDNYNGFVPVDTFYYDFNVDPLYAINNGDVPVTKTVGANNNGNWMALANPYTFKLDIAKFLTNQQDVQGGVSYRFDGTQWETINQGVIDVTEGFFVNFTSNGQQTATFKKSQRYIPTQAKASVEREYVRLAMLEGEREVELLFAQNDQANENYDIFDANKLFSPIEIAEPYFVVNNIALVKEEVNTLPYYATMNVKSYGNKEVTFKANYIPEGLAVSIIDGEETIDLSEGVEYTTNIIAGENADRFKVLIKKSVSISDVEELEVNIYNNNRHISIETTETDLQVEVYNALGQKVLSTKDRNFTLNQVSAGAYLIKAFNNKASKTQKIVVE
;
A
#
# COMPACT_ATOMS: atom_id res chain seq x y z
N MET A 1 -56.20 -37.40 -5.72
CA MET A 1 -56.95 -36.13 -5.74
C MET A 1 -57.13 -35.50 -4.37
N LYS A 2 -57.53 -36.20 -3.29
CA LYS A 2 -57.69 -35.59 -1.96
C LYS A 2 -56.35 -35.09 -1.29
N LYS A 3 -55.22 -35.73 -1.53
CA LYS A 3 -53.91 -35.28 -0.98
C LYS A 3 -53.38 -34.06 -1.73
N LEU A 4 -53.63 -33.95 -3.04
CA LEU A 4 -53.22 -32.78 -3.83
C LEU A 4 -54.04 -31.53 -3.43
N PHE A 5 -55.31 -31.72 -3.08
CA PHE A 5 -56.18 -30.62 -2.65
C PHE A 5 -55.82 -30.12 -1.23
N LEU A 6 -55.30 -31.00 -0.36
CA LEU A 6 -54.90 -30.63 1.00
C LEU A 6 -53.55 -29.88 1.00
N SER A 7 -52.60 -30.23 0.10
CA SER A 7 -51.31 -29.50 -0.02
C SER A 7 -51.53 -28.11 -0.65
N LEU A 8 -52.38 -27.99 -1.67
CA LEU A 8 -52.76 -26.71 -2.24
C LEU A 8 -53.46 -25.80 -1.22
N VAL A 9 -54.33 -26.38 -0.38
CA VAL A 9 -55.04 -25.65 0.69
C VAL A 9 -54.06 -25.25 1.81
N ALA A 10 -53.09 -26.08 2.16
CA ALA A 10 -52.12 -25.75 3.20
C ALA A 10 -51.17 -24.60 2.77
N MET A 11 -50.79 -24.52 1.50
CA MET A 11 -49.94 -23.45 0.99
C MET A 11 -50.75 -22.16 0.76
N PHE A 12 -52.01 -22.24 0.35
CA PHE A 12 -52.92 -21.10 0.32
C PHE A 12 -53.13 -20.50 1.74
N PHE A 13 -53.13 -21.34 2.80
CA PHE A 13 -53.19 -20.89 4.19
C PHE A 13 -51.86 -20.24 4.66
N ALA A 14 -50.69 -20.66 4.17
CA ALA A 14 -49.41 -20.00 4.50
C ALA A 14 -49.35 -18.59 3.91
N PHE A 15 -49.84 -18.37 2.72
CA PHE A 15 -49.94 -17.03 2.11
C PHE A 15 -51.01 -16.15 2.78
N THR A 16 -52.12 -16.73 3.26
CA THR A 16 -53.24 -15.98 3.89
C THR A 16 -53.06 -15.74 5.40
N ALA A 17 -52.24 -16.55 6.10
CA ALA A 17 -52.04 -16.44 7.55
C ALA A 17 -51.24 -15.20 8.00
N MET A 18 -50.68 -14.43 7.07
CA MET A 18 -49.85 -13.27 7.40
C MET A 18 -50.46 -11.90 7.10
N GLY A 19 -51.76 -11.79 7.03
CA GLY A 19 -52.47 -10.49 7.11
C GLY A 19 -52.27 -9.51 5.95
N GLN A 20 -51.73 -9.93 4.80
CA GLN A 20 -51.67 -9.12 3.58
C GLN A 20 -52.56 -9.70 2.52
N SER A 21 -53.65 -8.98 2.21
CA SER A 21 -54.65 -9.33 1.22
C SER A 21 -54.20 -8.99 -0.21
N GLY A 22 -53.17 -9.69 -0.73
CA GLY A 22 -52.78 -9.57 -2.13
C GLY A 22 -53.31 -10.74 -2.96
N GLU A 23 -53.64 -10.50 -4.21
CA GLU A 23 -54.00 -11.54 -5.18
C GLU A 23 -52.83 -12.54 -5.31
N THR A 24 -53.17 -13.84 -5.41
CA THR A 24 -52.21 -14.93 -5.60
C THR A 24 -52.42 -15.60 -6.95
N PHE A 25 -51.36 -16.00 -7.62
CA PHE A 25 -51.41 -16.73 -8.88
C PHE A 25 -50.22 -17.71 -8.99
N ILE A 26 -50.29 -18.62 -9.92
CA ILE A 26 -49.25 -19.62 -10.17
C ILE A 26 -48.72 -19.42 -11.60
N GLN A 27 -47.41 -19.46 -11.75
CA GLN A 27 -46.75 -19.52 -13.05
C GLN A 27 -45.62 -20.54 -13.00
N GLY A 28 -45.73 -21.57 -13.86
CA GLY A 28 -44.82 -22.72 -13.80
C GLY A 28 -44.99 -23.52 -12.50
N ASN A 29 -43.90 -23.75 -11.82
CA ASN A 29 -43.84 -24.48 -10.53
C ASN A 29 -43.72 -23.54 -9.31
N LEU A 30 -43.90 -22.23 -9.52
CA LEU A 30 -43.81 -21.20 -8.47
C LEU A 30 -45.16 -20.51 -8.26
N GLY A 31 -45.45 -20.23 -7.00
CA GLY A 31 -46.56 -19.42 -6.56
C GLY A 31 -46.12 -17.98 -6.31
N TYR A 32 -46.98 -17.02 -6.62
CA TYR A 32 -46.75 -15.60 -6.46
C TYR A 32 -47.89 -14.94 -5.70
N GLN A 33 -47.54 -13.95 -4.89
CA GLN A 33 -48.53 -13.09 -4.24
C GLN A 33 -48.16 -11.63 -4.48
N ILE A 34 -49.10 -10.85 -4.97
CA ILE A 34 -48.97 -9.41 -5.15
C ILE A 34 -48.85 -8.75 -3.78
N ILE A 35 -47.85 -7.89 -3.62
CA ILE A 35 -47.54 -7.17 -2.37
C ILE A 35 -47.50 -5.66 -2.62
N GLY A 36 -48.16 -4.92 -1.74
CA GLY A 36 -48.21 -3.47 -1.87
C GLY A 36 -48.91 -2.95 -3.13
N THR A 37 -48.57 -1.75 -3.56
CA THR A 37 -49.18 -1.03 -4.69
C THR A 37 -48.19 -0.81 -5.86
N MET A 38 -46.95 -1.30 -5.77
CA MET A 38 -45.86 -0.99 -6.72
C MET A 38 -45.60 -2.09 -7.75
N GLN A 39 -46.57 -2.90 -8.12
CA GLN A 39 -46.37 -4.03 -9.04
C GLN A 39 -45.24 -4.98 -8.61
N GLU A 40 -45.19 -5.30 -7.32
CA GLU A 40 -44.26 -6.23 -6.73
C GLU A 40 -44.93 -7.52 -6.29
N VAL A 41 -44.18 -8.63 -6.34
CA VAL A 41 -44.63 -9.92 -5.84
C VAL A 41 -43.56 -10.55 -4.92
N ARG A 42 -44.07 -11.37 -3.98
CA ARG A 42 -43.26 -12.38 -3.30
C ARG A 42 -43.54 -13.76 -3.89
N THR A 43 -42.53 -14.65 -3.82
CA THR A 43 -42.63 -15.97 -4.42
C THR A 43 -42.30 -17.11 -3.46
N GLY A 44 -42.76 -18.33 -3.79
CA GLY A 44 -42.42 -19.58 -3.14
C GLY A 44 -42.82 -20.76 -4.02
N ALA A 45 -42.49 -21.97 -3.58
CA ALA A 45 -42.94 -23.22 -4.21
C ALA A 45 -44.45 -23.37 -4.08
N ILE A 46 -45.11 -24.08 -5.01
CA ILE A 46 -46.53 -24.41 -4.92
C ILE A 46 -46.78 -25.58 -3.98
N ASP A 47 -45.80 -26.45 -3.78
CA ASP A 47 -45.84 -27.58 -2.84
C ASP A 47 -44.41 -27.98 -2.43
N ASP A 48 -44.27 -28.91 -1.48
CA ASP A 48 -43.00 -29.43 -0.97
C ASP A 48 -42.35 -30.48 -1.88
N GLN A 49 -42.95 -30.83 -3.01
CA GLN A 49 -42.44 -31.78 -3.99
C GLN A 49 -41.51 -31.12 -5.03
N LEU A 50 -41.34 -29.79 -4.94
CA LEU A 50 -40.42 -29.06 -5.81
C LEU A 50 -38.99 -29.62 -5.68
N SER A 51 -38.38 -29.96 -6.81
CA SER A 51 -37.09 -30.66 -6.84
C SER A 51 -36.17 -30.17 -7.94
N GLY A 52 -34.87 -30.52 -7.80
CA GLY A 52 -33.83 -30.14 -8.74
C GLY A 52 -33.38 -28.70 -8.61
N GLU A 53 -33.07 -28.07 -9.72
CA GLU A 53 -32.68 -26.68 -9.84
C GLU A 53 -33.90 -25.80 -10.10
N VAL A 54 -34.00 -24.68 -9.39
CA VAL A 54 -35.05 -23.68 -9.56
C VAL A 54 -34.46 -22.32 -9.83
N ILE A 55 -34.92 -21.67 -10.89
CA ILE A 55 -34.54 -20.29 -11.23
C ILE A 55 -35.79 -19.41 -10.98
N ILE A 56 -35.66 -18.47 -10.03
CA ILE A 56 -36.71 -17.47 -9.78
C ILE A 56 -36.52 -16.36 -10.82
N PRO A 57 -37.55 -16.03 -11.61
CA PRO A 57 -37.46 -14.96 -12.59
C PRO A 57 -37.46 -13.58 -11.91
N GLU A 58 -36.84 -12.58 -12.53
CA GLU A 58 -36.89 -11.18 -12.08
C GLU A 58 -38.29 -10.58 -12.14
N THR A 59 -39.06 -10.97 -13.16
CA THR A 59 -40.41 -10.48 -13.40
C THR A 59 -41.35 -11.59 -13.79
N VAL A 60 -42.63 -11.42 -13.50
CA VAL A 60 -43.72 -12.30 -13.90
C VAL A 60 -44.91 -11.48 -14.41
N THR A 61 -45.67 -12.04 -15.36
CA THR A 61 -46.84 -11.35 -15.92
C THR A 61 -48.10 -12.04 -15.49
N HIS A 62 -49.05 -11.30 -14.93
CA HIS A 62 -50.38 -11.78 -14.54
C HIS A 62 -51.42 -10.78 -14.98
N ASN A 63 -52.47 -11.27 -15.67
CA ASN A 63 -53.58 -10.46 -16.20
C ASN A 63 -53.12 -9.25 -17.03
N GLY A 64 -52.06 -9.40 -17.84
CA GLY A 64 -51.49 -8.33 -18.67
C GLY A 64 -50.61 -7.31 -17.94
N THR A 65 -50.42 -7.45 -16.61
CA THR A 65 -49.53 -6.60 -15.80
C THR A 65 -48.28 -7.37 -15.46
N THR A 66 -47.12 -6.72 -15.65
CA THR A 66 -45.80 -7.26 -15.26
C THR A 66 -45.47 -6.84 -13.83
N TYR A 67 -45.11 -7.81 -13.01
CA TYR A 67 -44.73 -7.64 -11.62
C TYR A 67 -43.26 -8.00 -11.42
N THR A 68 -42.55 -7.24 -10.60
CA THR A 68 -41.18 -7.53 -10.19
C THR A 68 -41.15 -8.44 -8.96
N VAL A 69 -40.35 -9.50 -9.00
CA VAL A 69 -40.15 -10.40 -7.85
C VAL A 69 -39.15 -9.77 -6.90
N THR A 70 -39.62 -9.23 -5.79
CA THR A 70 -38.78 -8.49 -4.83
C THR A 70 -38.56 -9.24 -3.51
N LYS A 71 -39.34 -10.30 -3.23
CA LYS A 71 -39.20 -11.05 -1.97
C LYS A 71 -39.40 -12.56 -2.16
N ILE A 72 -38.69 -13.32 -1.32
CA ILE A 72 -39.02 -14.73 -1.07
C ILE A 72 -40.02 -14.76 0.09
N ALA A 73 -41.09 -15.49 -0.10
CA ALA A 73 -42.19 -15.59 0.90
C ALA A 73 -41.67 -16.30 2.18
N PRO A 74 -42.20 -15.92 3.36
CA PRO A 74 -42.03 -16.75 4.55
C PRO A 74 -42.50 -18.18 4.28
N TYR A 75 -41.71 -19.17 4.70
CA TYR A 75 -41.93 -20.59 4.44
C TYR A 75 -42.03 -20.98 2.95
N GLY A 76 -41.63 -20.10 2.02
CA GLY A 76 -41.89 -20.25 0.59
C GLY A 76 -41.31 -21.52 -0.05
N PHE A 77 -40.21 -22.04 0.42
CA PHE A 77 -39.56 -23.28 -0.01
C PHE A 77 -39.29 -24.22 1.19
N ASN A 78 -40.04 -24.03 2.27
CA ASN A 78 -39.86 -24.83 3.48
C ASN A 78 -40.21 -26.32 3.20
N GLY A 79 -39.29 -27.20 3.63
CA GLY A 79 -39.51 -28.65 3.47
C GLY A 79 -39.36 -29.19 2.05
N CYS A 80 -38.96 -28.40 1.07
CA CYS A 80 -38.67 -28.86 -0.30
C CYS A 80 -37.41 -29.72 -0.30
N THR A 81 -37.51 -30.95 0.15
CA THR A 81 -36.35 -31.87 0.30
C THR A 81 -35.77 -32.33 -1.02
N GLY A 82 -36.49 -32.16 -2.12
CA GLY A 82 -36.00 -32.41 -3.48
C GLY A 82 -35.23 -31.24 -4.09
N LEU A 83 -35.33 -30.04 -3.53
CA LEU A 83 -34.69 -28.83 -4.04
C LEU A 83 -33.19 -28.84 -3.72
N THR A 84 -32.34 -28.89 -4.76
CA THR A 84 -30.89 -28.97 -4.64
C THR A 84 -30.17 -27.67 -4.97
N SER A 85 -30.74 -26.85 -5.86
CA SER A 85 -30.17 -25.56 -6.28
C SER A 85 -31.27 -24.51 -6.45
N ILE A 86 -30.95 -23.26 -6.12
CA ILE A 86 -31.87 -22.13 -6.38
C ILE A 86 -31.10 -20.92 -6.87
N THR A 87 -31.60 -20.25 -7.91
CA THR A 87 -31.12 -18.96 -8.38
C THR A 87 -32.12 -17.87 -7.96
N ILE A 88 -31.65 -16.93 -7.15
CA ILE A 88 -32.38 -15.78 -6.63
C ILE A 88 -31.99 -14.55 -7.47
N PRO A 89 -32.95 -13.88 -8.14
CA PRO A 89 -32.65 -12.77 -9.03
C PRO A 89 -32.16 -11.51 -8.27
N SER A 90 -31.57 -10.60 -9.00
CA SER A 90 -31.03 -9.34 -8.47
C SER A 90 -32.06 -8.42 -7.85
N THR A 91 -33.30 -8.57 -8.26
CA THR A 91 -34.48 -7.80 -7.78
C THR A 91 -34.93 -8.16 -6.38
N VAL A 92 -34.56 -9.34 -5.87
CA VAL A 92 -34.95 -9.79 -4.52
C VAL A 92 -34.11 -9.06 -3.45
N ASN A 93 -34.81 -8.35 -2.58
CA ASN A 93 -34.22 -7.58 -1.47
C ASN A 93 -34.55 -8.15 -0.07
N GLU A 94 -35.47 -9.12 0.03
CA GLU A 94 -35.84 -9.78 1.28
C GLU A 94 -36.08 -11.28 1.10
N ILE A 95 -35.47 -12.08 1.98
CA ILE A 95 -35.67 -13.52 2.11
C ILE A 95 -36.43 -13.78 3.40
N GLY A 96 -37.63 -14.32 3.27
CA GLY A 96 -38.59 -14.46 4.36
C GLY A 96 -38.19 -15.45 5.45
N THR A 97 -38.92 -15.40 6.56
CA THR A 97 -38.70 -16.28 7.72
C THR A 97 -38.90 -17.76 7.32
N TYR A 98 -37.96 -18.63 7.70
CA TYR A 98 -37.95 -20.08 7.42
C TYR A 98 -38.17 -20.44 5.94
N SER A 99 -37.85 -19.55 5.01
CA SER A 99 -38.19 -19.72 3.59
C SER A 99 -37.55 -20.96 2.94
N PHE A 100 -36.37 -21.37 3.35
CA PHE A 100 -35.67 -22.57 2.85
C PHE A 100 -35.41 -23.61 3.95
N ALA A 101 -36.07 -23.48 5.11
CA ALA A 101 -35.84 -24.38 6.22
C ALA A 101 -36.20 -25.81 5.87
N GLY A 102 -35.34 -26.78 6.23
CA GLY A 102 -35.56 -28.18 5.94
C GLY A 102 -35.44 -28.60 4.47
N SER A 103 -34.94 -27.70 3.59
CA SER A 103 -34.62 -28.05 2.20
C SER A 103 -33.28 -28.79 2.10
N ASN A 104 -32.98 -29.39 0.95
CA ASN A 104 -31.73 -30.08 0.66
C ASN A 104 -30.82 -29.24 -0.26
N LEU A 105 -30.89 -27.93 -0.16
CA LEU A 105 -30.05 -27.02 -0.96
C LEU A 105 -28.58 -27.26 -0.71
N THR A 106 -27.83 -27.53 -1.78
CA THR A 106 -26.37 -27.56 -1.84
C THR A 106 -25.79 -26.31 -2.47
N SER A 107 -26.58 -25.65 -3.35
CA SER A 107 -26.16 -24.47 -4.09
C SER A 107 -27.23 -23.39 -4.04
N VAL A 108 -26.81 -22.18 -3.66
CA VAL A 108 -27.61 -20.97 -3.76
C VAL A 108 -26.86 -19.96 -4.62
N VAL A 109 -27.49 -19.53 -5.72
CA VAL A 109 -27.00 -18.44 -6.56
C VAL A 109 -27.83 -17.20 -6.26
N CYS A 110 -27.21 -16.14 -5.74
CA CYS A 110 -27.90 -14.88 -5.47
C CYS A 110 -27.28 -13.78 -6.35
N LEU A 111 -28.07 -13.24 -7.27
CA LEU A 111 -27.58 -12.31 -8.30
C LEU A 111 -27.57 -10.84 -7.84
N ALA A 112 -27.95 -10.55 -6.58
CA ALA A 112 -27.94 -9.20 -6.03
C ALA A 112 -26.51 -8.76 -5.69
N GLU A 113 -26.10 -7.55 -6.10
CA GLU A 113 -24.81 -6.95 -5.73
C GLU A 113 -24.72 -6.59 -4.24
N ASN A 114 -25.85 -6.29 -3.62
CA ASN A 114 -25.97 -6.13 -2.17
C ASN A 114 -26.84 -7.25 -1.61
N ALA A 115 -26.32 -7.92 -0.60
CA ALA A 115 -27.02 -9.07 0.00
C ALA A 115 -28.45 -8.71 0.46
N PRO A 116 -29.46 -9.48 0.06
CA PRO A 116 -30.82 -9.34 0.57
C PRO A 116 -30.87 -9.44 2.09
N THR A 117 -31.84 -8.74 2.69
CA THR A 117 -32.15 -8.91 4.11
C THR A 117 -32.70 -10.31 4.35
N VAL A 118 -32.07 -11.08 5.21
CA VAL A 118 -32.51 -12.45 5.54
C VAL A 118 -33.22 -12.46 6.89
N LYS A 119 -34.45 -12.95 6.91
CA LYS A 119 -35.25 -13.07 8.13
C LYS A 119 -34.90 -14.33 8.91
N THR A 120 -35.34 -14.39 10.15
CA THR A 120 -35.06 -15.47 11.10
C THR A 120 -35.27 -16.85 10.51
N GLY A 121 -34.26 -17.71 10.62
CA GLY A 121 -34.35 -19.13 10.25
C GLY A 121 -34.49 -19.43 8.77
N ALA A 122 -34.33 -18.45 7.87
CA ALA A 122 -34.53 -18.62 6.43
C ALA A 122 -33.81 -19.84 5.85
N PHE A 123 -32.55 -20.09 6.29
CA PHE A 123 -31.74 -21.24 5.88
C PHE A 123 -31.50 -22.24 7.01
N SER A 124 -32.41 -22.30 8.03
CA SER A 124 -32.27 -23.22 9.14
C SER A 124 -32.59 -24.67 8.74
N MET A 125 -32.00 -25.62 9.48
CA MET A 125 -32.27 -27.05 9.30
C MET A 125 -32.09 -27.57 7.86
N MET A 126 -31.26 -26.92 7.06
CA MET A 126 -30.86 -27.44 5.75
C MET A 126 -30.11 -28.77 5.93
N ILE A 127 -30.50 -29.78 5.14
CA ILE A 127 -30.02 -31.15 5.29
C ILE A 127 -28.57 -31.29 4.81
N SER A 128 -28.19 -30.55 3.78
CA SER A 128 -26.87 -30.62 3.19
C SER A 128 -25.78 -30.06 4.11
N THR A 129 -24.58 -30.70 4.12
CA THR A 129 -23.38 -30.25 4.84
C THR A 129 -22.49 -29.35 3.98
N ASN A 130 -22.43 -29.59 2.67
CA ASN A 130 -21.54 -28.85 1.74
C ASN A 130 -22.35 -27.82 0.96
N LYS A 131 -22.57 -26.66 1.58
CA LYS A 131 -23.39 -25.59 1.01
C LYS A 131 -22.51 -24.53 0.37
N THR A 132 -22.79 -24.22 -0.90
CA THR A 132 -22.11 -23.15 -1.64
C THR A 132 -23.05 -21.99 -1.91
N LEU A 133 -22.50 -20.79 -1.86
CA LEU A 133 -23.18 -19.56 -2.23
C LEU A 133 -22.42 -18.93 -3.41
N THR A 134 -23.12 -18.65 -4.51
CA THR A 134 -22.56 -17.94 -5.65
C THR A 134 -23.19 -16.56 -5.75
N VAL A 135 -22.36 -15.53 -5.83
CA VAL A 135 -22.77 -14.12 -5.88
C VAL A 135 -22.00 -13.40 -6.99
N PRO A 136 -22.47 -12.24 -7.48
CA PRO A 136 -21.71 -11.42 -8.41
C PRO A 136 -20.34 -11.04 -7.85
N PHE A 137 -19.35 -10.86 -8.70
CA PHE A 137 -18.03 -10.45 -8.26
C PHE A 137 -18.08 -9.14 -7.48
N ASN A 138 -17.40 -9.11 -6.35
CA ASN A 138 -17.32 -7.99 -5.40
C ASN A 138 -18.69 -7.60 -4.76
N ALA A 139 -19.67 -8.47 -4.80
CA ALA A 139 -20.94 -8.27 -4.11
C ALA A 139 -20.74 -8.09 -2.59
N GLN A 140 -21.55 -7.23 -1.99
CA GLN A 140 -21.40 -6.79 -0.60
C GLN A 140 -22.43 -7.45 0.33
N GLY A 141 -22.06 -7.58 1.62
CA GLY A 141 -22.95 -8.08 2.67
C GLY A 141 -23.05 -9.61 2.77
N TYR A 142 -22.40 -10.36 1.89
CA TYR A 142 -22.34 -11.82 1.94
C TYR A 142 -21.15 -12.27 2.81
N THR A 143 -21.46 -12.91 3.92
CA THR A 143 -20.47 -13.43 4.87
C THR A 143 -20.56 -14.96 4.97
N PRO A 144 -19.57 -15.66 5.51
CA PRO A 144 -19.64 -17.11 5.74
C PRO A 144 -20.86 -17.55 6.54
N ASN A 145 -21.45 -16.64 7.32
CA ASN A 145 -22.66 -16.89 8.12
C ASN A 145 -23.88 -16.13 7.59
N TRP A 146 -23.87 -15.70 6.34
CA TRP A 146 -25.02 -14.99 5.77
C TRP A 146 -26.31 -15.82 5.88
N GLY A 147 -27.35 -15.20 6.40
CA GLY A 147 -28.62 -15.88 6.69
C GLY A 147 -28.56 -16.85 7.86
N SER A 148 -27.59 -16.69 8.78
CA SER A 148 -27.38 -17.57 9.94
C SER A 148 -27.14 -19.05 9.57
N THR A 149 -26.58 -19.27 8.38
CA THR A 149 -26.10 -20.59 7.95
C THR A 149 -24.60 -20.58 7.71
N ASN A 150 -23.94 -21.73 7.88
CA ASN A 150 -22.51 -21.84 7.63
C ASN A 150 -22.28 -22.28 6.17
N TRP A 151 -21.88 -21.34 5.33
CA TRP A 151 -21.51 -21.62 3.94
C TRP A 151 -20.11 -22.23 3.93
N GLU A 152 -19.92 -23.27 3.12
CA GLU A 152 -18.61 -23.92 2.94
C GLU A 152 -17.72 -23.05 2.06
N LYS A 153 -18.28 -22.52 0.96
CA LYS A 153 -17.62 -21.63 0.02
C LYS A 153 -18.57 -20.53 -0.44
N ILE A 154 -18.00 -19.35 -0.69
CA ILE A 154 -18.69 -18.22 -1.31
C ILE A 154 -17.98 -17.89 -2.61
N TYR A 155 -18.59 -18.22 -3.73
CA TYR A 155 -18.07 -17.93 -5.07
C TYR A 155 -18.48 -16.52 -5.50
N HIS A 156 -17.49 -15.68 -5.77
CA HIS A 156 -17.67 -14.40 -6.42
C HIS A 156 -17.45 -14.57 -7.92
N LYS A 157 -18.53 -14.51 -8.71
CA LYS A 157 -18.54 -14.91 -10.12
C LYS A 157 -18.55 -13.71 -11.07
N ILE A 158 -17.72 -13.79 -12.11
CA ILE A 158 -17.77 -12.97 -13.33
C ILE A 158 -18.20 -13.90 -14.47
N ASN A 159 -19.31 -13.59 -15.11
CA ASN A 159 -19.80 -14.45 -16.18
C ASN A 159 -19.08 -14.17 -17.51
N GLU A 160 -19.17 -15.11 -18.44
CA GLU A 160 -18.69 -14.93 -19.82
C GLU A 160 -19.29 -13.66 -20.44
N GLY A 161 -18.46 -12.86 -21.10
CA GLY A 161 -18.84 -11.57 -21.68
C GLY A 161 -18.95 -10.42 -20.68
N GLU A 162 -18.90 -10.68 -19.37
CA GLU A 162 -18.87 -9.60 -18.36
C GLU A 162 -17.43 -9.06 -18.17
N ARG A 163 -17.36 -7.77 -17.90
CA ARG A 163 -16.11 -7.08 -17.50
C ARG A 163 -16.34 -6.39 -16.16
N LYS A 164 -15.62 -6.80 -15.14
CA LYS A 164 -15.72 -6.25 -13.78
C LYS A 164 -14.41 -5.59 -13.37
N THR A 165 -14.50 -4.40 -12.79
CA THR A 165 -13.34 -3.62 -12.35
C THR A 165 -13.22 -3.66 -10.83
N LEU A 166 -12.04 -4.03 -10.35
CA LEU A 166 -11.65 -4.01 -8.96
C LEU A 166 -10.82 -2.74 -8.70
N SER A 167 -11.38 -1.79 -7.94
CA SER A 167 -10.73 -0.54 -7.56
C SER A 167 -10.40 -0.44 -6.06
N ASN A 168 -10.70 -1.50 -5.30
CA ASN A 168 -10.41 -1.64 -3.88
C ASN A 168 -9.75 -2.99 -3.61
N THR A 169 -9.46 -3.30 -2.35
CA THR A 169 -8.88 -4.60 -1.98
C THR A 169 -9.96 -5.68 -1.93
N PHE A 170 -9.77 -6.77 -2.65
CA PHE A 170 -10.58 -7.98 -2.57
C PHE A 170 -9.71 -9.12 -2.01
N GLU A 171 -10.10 -9.62 -0.84
CA GLU A 171 -9.36 -10.67 -0.14
C GLU A 171 -10.05 -12.02 -0.24
N ILE A 172 -9.25 -13.05 -0.51
CA ILE A 172 -9.62 -14.46 -0.48
C ILE A 172 -8.84 -15.11 0.65
N THR A 173 -9.53 -15.49 1.72
CA THR A 173 -8.90 -16.10 2.90
C THR A 173 -9.68 -17.34 3.33
N THR A 174 -9.03 -18.21 4.12
CA THR A 174 -9.72 -19.36 4.73
C THR A 174 -10.84 -18.92 5.68
N ALA A 175 -10.71 -17.74 6.30
CA ALA A 175 -11.70 -17.20 7.22
C ALA A 175 -12.94 -16.66 6.52
N ASN A 176 -12.79 -15.97 5.38
CA ASN A 176 -13.92 -15.41 4.63
C ASN A 176 -14.52 -16.40 3.61
N LYS A 177 -13.86 -17.53 3.37
CA LYS A 177 -14.30 -18.63 2.48
C LYS A 177 -14.65 -18.19 1.06
N ARG A 178 -14.09 -17.06 0.61
CA ARG A 178 -14.32 -16.52 -0.72
C ARG A 178 -13.47 -17.26 -1.74
N GLU A 179 -14.02 -17.42 -2.93
CA GLU A 179 -13.30 -17.85 -4.14
C GLU A 179 -13.77 -17.01 -5.33
N VAL A 180 -12.93 -16.85 -6.33
CA VAL A 180 -13.30 -16.14 -7.57
C VAL A 180 -13.48 -17.17 -8.68
N ILE A 181 -14.63 -17.12 -9.34
CA ILE A 181 -14.88 -17.80 -10.62
C ILE A 181 -14.92 -16.71 -11.70
N ASN A 182 -13.89 -16.64 -12.53
CA ASN A 182 -13.80 -15.64 -13.58
C ASN A 182 -13.94 -16.33 -14.95
N ASP A 183 -15.12 -16.28 -15.52
CA ASP A 183 -15.40 -16.72 -16.89
C ASP A 183 -15.36 -15.53 -17.88
N GLY A 184 -15.22 -14.30 -17.37
CA GLY A 184 -15.18 -13.06 -18.14
C GLY A 184 -13.85 -12.34 -18.03
N VAL A 185 -13.88 -11.03 -17.79
CA VAL A 185 -12.70 -10.17 -17.64
C VAL A 185 -12.70 -9.51 -16.25
N LEU A 186 -11.68 -9.79 -15.44
CA LEU A 186 -11.40 -9.08 -14.21
C LEU A 186 -10.33 -8.03 -14.46
N VAL A 187 -10.67 -6.77 -14.26
CA VAL A 187 -9.74 -5.64 -14.36
C VAL A 187 -9.32 -5.21 -12.97
N ILE A 188 -8.04 -5.34 -12.64
CA ILE A 188 -7.46 -4.73 -11.44
C ILE A 188 -7.02 -3.33 -11.82
N ALA A 189 -7.81 -2.33 -11.43
CA ALA A 189 -7.53 -0.93 -11.70
C ALA A 189 -6.41 -0.41 -10.79
N GLN A 190 -5.91 0.78 -11.09
CA GLN A 190 -4.97 1.48 -10.20
C GLN A 190 -5.58 1.61 -8.79
N GLY A 191 -4.85 1.16 -7.78
CA GLY A 191 -5.31 1.15 -6.39
C GLY A 191 -6.16 -0.07 -6.00
N GLY A 192 -6.59 -0.89 -6.98
CA GLY A 192 -7.20 -2.18 -6.72
C GLY A 192 -6.17 -3.24 -6.33
N GLU A 193 -6.56 -4.17 -5.47
CA GLU A 193 -5.72 -5.28 -5.03
C GLU A 193 -6.53 -6.58 -5.00
N LEU A 194 -6.01 -7.62 -5.65
CA LEU A 194 -6.52 -8.98 -5.49
C LEU A 194 -5.56 -9.76 -4.60
N VAL A 195 -6.01 -10.08 -3.40
CA VAL A 195 -5.20 -10.80 -2.41
C VAL A 195 -5.73 -12.22 -2.26
N ASN A 196 -4.90 -13.19 -2.56
CA ASN A 196 -5.23 -14.60 -2.40
C ASN A 196 -4.35 -15.24 -1.31
N GLU A 197 -4.98 -15.71 -0.24
CA GLU A 197 -4.30 -16.45 0.84
C GLU A 197 -4.44 -17.97 0.69
N ILE A 198 -5.31 -18.43 -0.21
CA ILE A 198 -5.50 -19.86 -0.49
C ILE A 198 -4.86 -20.21 -1.83
N ASP A 199 -4.38 -21.45 -1.97
CA ASP A 199 -3.53 -21.87 -3.10
C ASP A 199 -4.32 -22.09 -4.41
N GLU A 200 -5.65 -22.10 -4.37
CA GLU A 200 -6.49 -22.35 -5.55
C GLU A 200 -7.34 -21.13 -5.91
N ILE A 201 -7.07 -20.52 -7.07
CA ILE A 201 -7.99 -19.60 -7.74
C ILE A 201 -8.48 -20.28 -9.00
N ASN A 202 -9.77 -20.56 -9.09
CA ASN A 202 -10.44 -20.97 -10.31
C ASN A 202 -10.68 -19.72 -11.19
N VAL A 203 -9.66 -19.29 -11.93
CA VAL A 203 -9.78 -18.14 -12.83
C VAL A 203 -9.66 -18.65 -14.26
N GLY A 204 -10.81 -19.00 -14.85
CA GLY A 204 -10.88 -19.47 -16.25
C GLY A 204 -10.88 -18.35 -17.28
N GLY A 205 -11.08 -17.09 -16.87
CA GLY A 205 -11.17 -15.92 -17.74
C GLY A 205 -9.89 -15.07 -17.73
N ILE A 206 -10.03 -13.85 -18.23
CA ILE A 206 -8.93 -12.89 -18.38
C ILE A 206 -8.75 -12.07 -17.10
N ILE A 207 -7.51 -11.85 -16.69
CA ILE A 207 -7.14 -10.85 -15.69
C ILE A 207 -6.31 -9.77 -16.37
N GLU A 208 -6.76 -8.54 -16.24
CA GLU A 208 -6.01 -7.35 -16.66
C GLU A 208 -5.58 -6.56 -15.42
N VAL A 209 -4.31 -6.19 -15.36
CA VAL A 209 -3.79 -5.32 -14.31
C VAL A 209 -3.36 -4.01 -14.93
N LYS A 210 -4.00 -2.92 -14.51
CA LYS A 210 -3.65 -1.58 -14.97
C LYS A 210 -2.51 -1.02 -14.16
N THR A 211 -1.47 -0.57 -14.86
CA THR A 211 -0.42 0.24 -14.25
C THR A 211 -0.97 1.61 -13.83
N LYS A 212 -0.20 2.33 -13.04
CA LYS A 212 -0.33 3.79 -12.96
C LYS A 212 -0.23 4.37 -14.38
N SER A 213 -1.03 5.41 -14.69
CA SER A 213 -0.89 6.13 -15.97
C SER A 213 0.56 6.53 -16.17
N LEU A 214 1.16 6.08 -17.26
CA LEU A 214 2.52 6.46 -17.60
C LEU A 214 2.50 7.91 -18.09
N PRO A 215 3.36 8.79 -17.55
CA PRO A 215 3.43 10.16 -18.04
C PRO A 215 3.88 10.17 -19.50
N THR A 216 3.27 11.01 -20.34
CA THR A 216 3.65 11.19 -21.75
C THR A 216 5.09 11.70 -21.84
N ASP A 217 5.84 11.15 -22.81
CA ASP A 217 7.22 11.54 -23.09
C ASP A 217 8.18 11.41 -21.90
N LYS A 218 7.96 10.41 -21.05
CA LYS A 218 8.83 10.05 -19.93
C LYS A 218 8.99 8.55 -19.78
N TRP A 219 10.13 8.17 -19.24
CA TRP A 219 10.36 6.79 -18.81
C TRP A 219 9.60 6.50 -17.50
N SER A 220 9.02 5.33 -17.43
CA SER A 220 8.43 4.79 -16.19
C SER A 220 9.03 3.42 -15.90
N PHE A 221 9.31 3.16 -14.64
CA PHE A 221 9.89 1.90 -14.21
C PHE A 221 8.78 0.98 -13.70
N ILE A 222 8.53 -0.09 -14.43
CA ILE A 222 7.38 -1.00 -14.21
C ILE A 222 7.82 -2.46 -14.32
N GLY A 223 6.92 -3.37 -13.95
CA GLY A 223 7.10 -4.79 -14.17
C GLY A 223 5.79 -5.55 -14.07
N ALA A 224 5.81 -6.80 -14.51
CA ALA A 224 4.63 -7.63 -14.55
C ALA A 224 4.30 -8.24 -13.19
N PRO A 225 3.02 -8.22 -12.78
CA PRO A 225 2.57 -8.83 -11.54
C PRO A 225 2.29 -10.35 -11.67
N PHE A 226 2.52 -10.96 -12.85
CA PHE A 226 2.28 -12.38 -13.11
C PHE A 226 3.11 -12.90 -14.31
N ALA A 227 3.25 -14.21 -14.42
CA ALA A 227 3.97 -14.87 -15.50
C ALA A 227 3.16 -14.90 -16.81
N GLY A 228 3.86 -14.99 -17.95
CA GLY A 228 3.21 -15.18 -19.26
C GLY A 228 2.45 -13.96 -19.77
N TYR A 229 2.75 -12.78 -19.25
CA TYR A 229 2.09 -11.53 -19.64
C TYR A 229 2.55 -11.01 -20.99
N LYS A 230 1.70 -10.15 -21.55
CA LYS A 230 2.08 -9.21 -22.61
C LYS A 230 1.87 -7.78 -22.10
N LEU A 231 2.73 -6.89 -22.56
CA LEU A 231 2.60 -5.46 -22.30
C LEU A 231 1.86 -4.83 -23.49
N GLU A 232 0.67 -4.30 -23.26
CA GLU A 232 -0.13 -3.61 -24.28
C GLU A 232 -0.47 -2.19 -23.87
N THR A 233 -0.42 -1.27 -24.81
CA THR A 233 -1.06 0.04 -24.66
C THR A 233 -2.45 0.01 -25.24
N VAL A 234 -3.44 0.39 -24.45
CA VAL A 234 -4.86 0.48 -24.86
C VAL A 234 -5.15 1.82 -25.52
N VAL A 235 -4.29 2.28 -26.40
CA VAL A 235 -4.58 3.48 -27.19
C VAL A 235 -4.71 3.07 -28.65
N PRO A 236 -5.93 3.17 -29.23
CA PRO A 236 -6.09 2.98 -30.66
C PRO A 236 -5.19 3.97 -31.40
N GLY A 237 -4.20 3.48 -32.12
CA GLY A 237 -3.27 4.29 -32.91
C GLY A 237 -1.93 4.63 -32.26
N ALA A 238 -1.66 4.27 -31.03
CA ALA A 238 -0.33 4.39 -30.42
C ALA A 238 0.49 3.13 -30.73
N HIS A 239 1.38 3.23 -31.70
CA HIS A 239 2.16 2.08 -32.20
C HIS A 239 3.35 1.69 -31.32
N ASP A 240 3.76 2.54 -30.34
CA ASP A 240 5.11 2.41 -29.85
C ASP A 240 5.21 2.63 -28.35
N ILE A 241 5.26 1.55 -27.58
CA ILE A 241 5.96 1.56 -26.30
C ILE A 241 7.42 1.22 -26.61
N SER A 242 8.33 2.15 -26.38
CA SER A 242 9.73 1.82 -26.27
C SER A 242 9.98 1.22 -24.90
N ILE A 243 10.53 0.02 -24.84
CA ILE A 243 10.99 -0.59 -23.59
C ILE A 243 12.50 -0.60 -23.54
N SER A 244 13.02 -0.47 -22.31
CA SER A 244 14.43 -0.66 -22.04
C SER A 244 14.57 -1.70 -20.94
N VAL A 245 15.29 -2.77 -21.22
CA VAL A 245 15.55 -3.87 -20.30
C VAL A 245 16.99 -3.78 -19.84
N PHE A 246 17.26 -4.03 -18.56
CA PHE A 246 18.61 -4.04 -18.04
C PHE A 246 19.34 -5.30 -18.51
N ASP A 247 20.40 -5.08 -19.27
CA ASP A 247 21.30 -6.15 -19.72
C ASP A 247 22.37 -6.39 -18.63
N TYR A 248 22.22 -7.46 -17.89
CA TYR A 248 23.13 -7.82 -16.79
C TYR A 248 24.52 -8.24 -17.27
N GLU A 249 24.66 -8.74 -18.52
CA GLU A 249 25.95 -9.12 -19.10
C GLU A 249 26.76 -7.89 -19.50
N GLN A 250 26.08 -6.88 -20.03
CA GLN A 250 26.70 -5.61 -20.44
C GLN A 250 26.69 -4.57 -19.33
N GLY A 251 25.87 -4.76 -18.29
CA GLY A 251 25.66 -3.84 -17.17
C GLY A 251 25.07 -2.50 -17.62
N GLN A 252 24.25 -2.49 -18.65
CA GLN A 252 23.63 -1.29 -19.22
C GLN A 252 22.21 -1.53 -19.69
N TRP A 253 21.48 -0.44 -19.90
CA TRP A 253 20.15 -0.50 -20.47
C TRP A 253 20.21 -0.78 -21.97
N SER A 254 19.44 -1.76 -22.42
CA SER A 254 19.25 -2.12 -23.81
C SER A 254 17.86 -1.70 -24.26
N SER A 255 17.78 -0.61 -25.02
CA SER A 255 16.52 -0.15 -25.60
C SER A 255 16.08 -1.07 -26.75
N ARG A 256 14.85 -1.54 -26.68
CA ARG A 256 14.21 -2.35 -27.73
C ARG A 256 12.83 -1.77 -27.98
N TRP A 257 12.44 -1.76 -29.25
CA TRP A 257 11.02 -1.57 -29.54
C TRP A 257 10.28 -2.77 -28.94
N ALA A 258 9.21 -2.52 -28.18
CA ALA A 258 8.36 -3.60 -27.72
C ALA A 258 7.68 -4.23 -28.93
N THR A 259 8.39 -5.11 -29.59
CA THR A 259 7.71 -6.16 -30.32
C THR A 259 7.06 -7.03 -29.25
N ILE A 260 5.80 -7.28 -29.40
CA ILE A 260 4.81 -8.01 -28.60
C ILE A 260 5.34 -9.26 -27.82
N LEU A 261 6.58 -9.63 -27.95
CA LEU A 261 7.15 -10.92 -27.52
C LEU A 261 8.30 -10.84 -26.50
N THR A 262 8.67 -9.68 -25.98
CA THR A 262 9.77 -9.63 -25.00
C THR A 262 9.21 -9.90 -23.60
N ALA A 263 9.14 -11.17 -23.22
CA ALA A 263 8.84 -11.55 -21.86
C ALA A 263 10.00 -11.10 -20.96
N VAL A 264 9.73 -10.17 -20.06
CA VAL A 264 10.55 -9.93 -18.87
C VAL A 264 10.06 -10.90 -17.81
N GLY A 265 10.95 -11.48 -17.01
CA GLY A 265 10.56 -12.43 -15.97
C GLY A 265 9.68 -11.80 -14.92
N VAL A 266 8.91 -12.62 -14.22
CA VAL A 266 8.11 -12.18 -13.07
C VAL A 266 9.02 -11.58 -12.00
N GLY A 267 8.64 -10.42 -11.48
CA GLY A 267 9.43 -9.70 -10.49
C GLY A 267 10.62 -8.93 -11.06
N GLU A 268 10.83 -8.98 -12.39
CA GLU A 268 11.85 -8.19 -13.08
C GLU A 268 11.29 -6.84 -13.49
N GLY A 269 12.09 -5.78 -13.29
CA GLY A 269 11.75 -4.42 -13.67
C GLY A 269 12.23 -4.06 -15.07
N LEU A 270 11.46 -3.23 -15.77
CA LEU A 270 11.79 -2.65 -17.06
C LEU A 270 11.43 -1.17 -17.10
N PHE A 271 12.11 -0.40 -17.93
CA PHE A 271 11.64 0.93 -18.29
C PHE A 271 10.69 0.86 -19.50
N ALA A 272 9.59 1.60 -19.40
CA ALA A 272 8.65 1.81 -20.49
C ALA A 272 8.56 3.31 -20.79
N TRP A 273 8.67 3.67 -22.06
CA TRP A 273 8.42 5.03 -22.55
C TRP A 273 7.08 5.05 -23.25
N SER A 274 6.16 5.85 -22.78
CA SER A 274 4.85 6.00 -23.39
C SER A 274 4.77 7.28 -24.21
N PHE A 275 4.28 7.19 -25.44
CA PHE A 275 3.94 8.33 -26.29
C PHE A 275 2.48 8.79 -26.07
N ALA A 276 1.74 8.10 -25.23
CA ALA A 276 0.35 8.41 -24.91
C ALA A 276 0.13 8.49 -23.41
N SER A 277 -0.80 9.32 -22.97
CA SER A 277 -1.14 9.55 -21.55
C SER A 277 -2.03 8.45 -20.92
N GLU A 278 -2.25 7.36 -21.62
CA GLU A 278 -3.14 6.28 -21.17
C GLU A 278 -2.40 5.25 -20.32
N PRO A 279 -3.09 4.59 -19.37
CA PRO A 279 -2.47 3.56 -18.54
C PRO A 279 -2.07 2.34 -19.39
N THR A 280 -0.89 1.83 -19.12
CA THR A 280 -0.45 0.55 -19.66
C THR A 280 -1.18 -0.58 -18.94
N ILE A 281 -1.55 -1.62 -19.67
CA ILE A 281 -2.25 -2.78 -19.14
C ILE A 281 -1.36 -4.02 -19.26
N PHE A 282 -1.18 -4.71 -18.13
CA PHE A 282 -0.71 -6.09 -18.13
C PHE A 282 -1.93 -7.02 -18.19
N THR A 283 -1.90 -7.95 -19.12
CA THR A 283 -3.01 -8.91 -19.29
C THR A 283 -2.47 -10.34 -19.26
N THR A 284 -3.25 -11.26 -18.69
CA THR A 284 -2.97 -12.70 -18.75
C THR A 284 -3.21 -13.28 -20.14
N TYR A 285 -3.69 -12.47 -21.07
CA TYR A 285 -3.98 -12.90 -22.42
C TYR A 285 -2.70 -13.05 -23.24
N GLY A 286 -2.53 -14.22 -23.78
CA GLY A 286 -1.52 -14.51 -24.78
C GLY A 286 -2.05 -14.28 -26.19
N ASP A 287 -1.93 -13.08 -26.77
CA ASP A 287 -2.28 -12.88 -28.15
C ASP A 287 -1.15 -13.18 -29.11
N VAL A 288 -1.45 -13.97 -30.13
CA VAL A 288 -0.65 -14.08 -31.33
C VAL A 288 -1.15 -13.02 -32.32
N TYR A 289 -0.40 -11.95 -32.47
CA TYR A 289 -0.59 -11.06 -33.59
C TYR A 289 -0.23 -11.83 -34.87
N THR A 290 -1.22 -12.21 -35.64
CA THR A 290 -1.00 -12.53 -37.03
C THR A 290 -0.90 -11.21 -37.77
N TYR A 291 0.32 -10.87 -38.20
CA TYR A 291 0.56 -9.82 -39.18
C TYR A 291 -0.22 -10.20 -40.45
N GLY A 292 -1.38 -9.60 -40.64
CA GLY A 292 -2.05 -9.61 -41.95
C GLY A 292 -1.34 -8.61 -42.85
N ASP A 293 -1.08 -9.00 -44.08
CA ASP A 293 -0.29 -8.33 -45.12
C ASP A 293 -0.85 -6.96 -45.61
N ASN A 294 -1.47 -6.15 -44.73
CA ASN A 294 -2.02 -4.86 -45.17
C ASN A 294 -1.57 -3.70 -44.25
N TYR A 295 -0.41 -3.17 -44.63
CA TYR A 295 0.19 -1.98 -43.99
C TYR A 295 -0.53 -0.64 -44.31
N ASN A 296 -1.73 -0.64 -44.88
CA ASN A 296 -2.44 0.56 -45.33
C ASN A 296 -3.88 0.68 -44.84
N GLY A 297 -4.14 0.40 -43.61
CA GLY A 297 -5.47 0.68 -43.06
C GLY A 297 -5.61 0.12 -41.67
N PHE A 298 -5.75 1.00 -40.69
CA PHE A 298 -6.14 0.63 -39.34
C PHE A 298 -7.45 -0.17 -39.41
N VAL A 299 -7.40 -1.42 -39.01
CA VAL A 299 -8.60 -2.14 -38.61
C VAL A 299 -8.52 -2.24 -37.08
N PRO A 300 -9.50 -1.72 -36.35
CA PRO A 300 -9.63 -2.04 -34.93
C PRO A 300 -9.73 -3.55 -34.83
N VAL A 301 -8.79 -4.18 -34.13
CA VAL A 301 -8.86 -5.64 -33.94
C VAL A 301 -9.81 -5.85 -32.77
N ASP A 302 -11.07 -6.11 -33.07
CA ASP A 302 -12.11 -6.48 -32.09
C ASP A 302 -11.99 -7.92 -31.61
N THR A 303 -10.94 -8.66 -32.05
CA THR A 303 -10.87 -10.09 -31.73
C THR A 303 -9.42 -10.50 -31.47
N PHE A 304 -9.15 -10.86 -30.25
CA PHE A 304 -7.89 -11.41 -29.80
C PHE A 304 -7.96 -12.92 -29.77
N TYR A 305 -6.97 -13.62 -30.28
CA TYR A 305 -6.88 -15.09 -30.30
C TYR A 305 -5.88 -15.59 -29.24
N TYR A 306 -6.24 -16.69 -28.61
CA TYR A 306 -5.63 -17.30 -27.44
C TYR A 306 -4.72 -18.48 -27.80
N ASP A 307 -3.53 -18.56 -27.19
CA ASP A 307 -2.74 -19.79 -27.14
C ASP A 307 -2.89 -20.45 -25.77
N PHE A 308 -3.59 -21.57 -25.71
CA PHE A 308 -3.96 -22.31 -24.52
C PHE A 308 -2.83 -23.03 -23.80
N ASN A 309 -1.57 -22.85 -24.19
CA ASN A 309 -0.46 -23.59 -23.59
C ASN A 309 0.06 -22.99 -22.28
N VAL A 310 -0.49 -21.85 -21.81
CA VAL A 310 -0.19 -21.29 -20.50
C VAL A 310 -1.45 -21.46 -19.62
N ASP A 311 -1.36 -22.32 -18.63
CA ASP A 311 -2.43 -22.55 -17.66
C ASP A 311 -2.67 -21.26 -16.86
N PRO A 312 -3.86 -20.61 -16.98
CA PRO A 312 -4.15 -19.37 -16.28
C PRO A 312 -4.08 -19.49 -14.74
N LEU A 313 -4.16 -20.70 -14.22
CA LEU A 313 -4.01 -20.97 -12.77
C LEU A 313 -2.63 -20.56 -12.22
N TYR A 314 -1.61 -20.42 -13.06
CA TYR A 314 -0.25 -19.99 -12.66
C TYR A 314 0.02 -18.51 -12.92
N ALA A 315 -0.92 -17.77 -13.48
CA ALA A 315 -0.70 -16.39 -13.85
C ALA A 315 -0.56 -15.45 -12.63
N ILE A 316 -1.33 -15.69 -11.55
CA ILE A 316 -1.26 -14.88 -10.33
C ILE A 316 -0.28 -15.52 -9.34
N ASN A 317 0.76 -14.75 -8.98
CA ASN A 317 1.72 -15.22 -7.99
C ASN A 317 1.11 -15.24 -6.58
N ASN A 318 1.15 -16.39 -5.95
CA ASN A 318 0.61 -16.61 -4.62
C ASN A 318 1.65 -17.17 -3.62
N GLY A 319 2.84 -17.49 -4.09
CA GLY A 319 3.97 -17.99 -3.32
C GLY A 319 5.15 -17.03 -3.31
N ASP A 320 6.30 -17.51 -2.87
CA ASP A 320 7.56 -16.80 -2.94
C ASP A 320 8.02 -16.71 -4.41
N VAL A 321 8.46 -15.52 -4.83
CA VAL A 321 8.96 -15.25 -6.18
C VAL A 321 10.44 -14.90 -6.11
N PRO A 322 11.36 -15.83 -6.42
CA PRO A 322 12.79 -15.54 -6.52
C PRO A 322 13.13 -14.94 -7.88
N VAL A 323 13.88 -13.84 -7.88
CA VAL A 323 14.51 -13.25 -9.06
C VAL A 323 16.01 -13.42 -8.94
N THR A 324 16.60 -14.23 -9.82
CA THR A 324 18.03 -14.53 -9.80
C THR A 324 18.73 -13.96 -11.02
N LYS A 325 19.75 -13.13 -10.79
CA LYS A 325 20.57 -12.50 -11.84
C LYS A 325 22.05 -12.54 -11.49
N THR A 326 22.91 -12.53 -12.50
CA THR A 326 24.33 -12.29 -12.31
C THR A 326 24.58 -10.79 -12.41
N VAL A 327 24.98 -10.16 -11.31
CA VAL A 327 25.21 -8.72 -11.22
C VAL A 327 26.72 -8.40 -11.16
N GLY A 328 27.07 -7.13 -11.39
CA GLY A 328 28.45 -6.64 -11.26
C GLY A 328 29.34 -6.92 -12.49
N ALA A 329 28.76 -7.31 -13.62
CA ALA A 329 29.50 -7.41 -14.88
C ALA A 329 30.03 -6.03 -15.31
N ASN A 330 31.26 -6.01 -15.82
CA ASN A 330 31.91 -4.80 -16.38
C ASN A 330 32.03 -3.61 -15.42
N ASN A 331 32.12 -3.84 -14.10
CA ASN A 331 32.23 -2.80 -13.05
C ASN A 331 31.07 -1.78 -13.00
N ASN A 332 29.89 -2.14 -13.52
CA ASN A 332 28.71 -1.26 -13.54
C ASN A 332 27.83 -1.37 -12.28
N GLY A 333 28.45 -1.74 -11.15
CA GLY A 333 27.75 -1.93 -9.89
C GLY A 333 26.95 -3.23 -9.82
N ASN A 334 26.47 -3.56 -8.65
CA ASN A 334 25.76 -4.81 -8.38
C ASN A 334 24.24 -4.61 -8.42
N TRP A 335 23.76 -3.87 -9.42
CA TRP A 335 22.37 -3.46 -9.54
C TRP A 335 21.46 -4.57 -10.06
N MET A 336 20.28 -4.68 -9.45
CA MET A 336 19.22 -5.56 -9.92
C MET A 336 17.92 -4.76 -10.10
N ALA A 337 17.35 -4.87 -11.29
CA ALA A 337 16.06 -4.27 -11.65
C ALA A 337 14.94 -5.22 -11.22
N LEU A 338 14.11 -4.79 -10.30
CA LEU A 338 13.02 -5.54 -9.71
C LEU A 338 11.68 -4.85 -9.94
N ALA A 339 10.59 -5.60 -9.83
CA ALA A 339 9.24 -5.05 -9.80
C ALA A 339 8.34 -5.90 -8.92
N ASN A 340 7.27 -5.31 -8.42
CA ASN A 340 6.28 -6.02 -7.61
C ASN A 340 5.63 -7.17 -8.41
N PRO A 341 5.86 -8.44 -8.04
CA PRO A 341 5.33 -9.59 -8.77
C PRO A 341 3.91 -9.98 -8.38
N TYR A 342 3.26 -9.21 -7.52
CA TYR A 342 1.94 -9.54 -6.97
C TYR A 342 0.87 -8.57 -7.43
N THR A 343 -0.39 -8.99 -7.31
CA THR A 343 -1.58 -8.17 -7.54
C THR A 343 -2.03 -7.40 -6.29
N PHE A 344 -1.12 -7.22 -5.34
CA PHE A 344 -1.28 -6.41 -4.14
C PHE A 344 -0.03 -5.58 -3.86
N LYS A 345 -0.16 -4.55 -3.04
CA LYS A 345 0.95 -3.65 -2.68
C LYS A 345 1.95 -4.31 -1.76
N LEU A 346 3.24 -4.04 -1.99
CA LEU A 346 4.34 -4.51 -1.15
C LEU A 346 4.76 -3.45 -0.14
N ASP A 347 5.12 -3.90 1.05
CA ASP A 347 5.84 -3.14 2.07
C ASP A 347 7.34 -3.26 1.80
N ILE A 348 7.96 -2.16 1.36
CA ILE A 348 9.38 -2.16 0.98
C ILE A 348 10.29 -2.44 2.17
N ALA A 349 9.94 -1.99 3.38
CA ALA A 349 10.74 -2.27 4.57
C ALA A 349 10.78 -3.77 4.89
N LYS A 350 9.63 -4.46 4.78
CA LYS A 350 9.57 -5.92 4.94
C LYS A 350 10.34 -6.64 3.85
N PHE A 351 10.30 -6.15 2.62
CA PHE A 351 11.10 -6.70 1.52
C PHE A 351 12.59 -6.60 1.84
N LEU A 352 13.09 -5.40 2.14
CA LEU A 352 14.50 -5.13 2.41
C LEU A 352 15.02 -5.91 3.63
N THR A 353 14.24 -6.04 4.70
CA THR A 353 14.60 -6.82 5.89
C THR A 353 14.86 -8.31 5.57
N ASN A 354 14.23 -8.83 4.51
CA ASN A 354 14.43 -10.21 4.06
C ASN A 354 15.59 -10.37 3.06
N GLN A 355 16.25 -9.27 2.64
CA GLN A 355 17.37 -9.26 1.69
C GLN A 355 18.66 -8.86 2.43
N GLN A 356 19.38 -9.84 2.98
CA GLN A 356 20.57 -9.57 3.80
C GLN A 356 21.73 -8.96 3.02
N ASP A 357 21.80 -9.19 1.71
CA ASP A 357 22.91 -8.80 0.84
C ASP A 357 22.61 -7.52 0.04
N VAL A 358 21.53 -6.80 0.35
CA VAL A 358 21.22 -5.51 -0.27
C VAL A 358 22.03 -4.41 0.42
N GLN A 359 22.88 -3.72 -0.36
CA GLN A 359 23.76 -2.65 0.07
C GLN A 359 22.94 -1.51 0.70
N GLY A 360 23.31 -1.14 1.91
CA GLY A 360 22.70 -0.07 2.65
C GLY A 360 21.24 -0.30 3.08
N GLY A 361 20.64 -1.48 2.80
CA GLY A 361 19.25 -1.78 3.15
C GLY A 361 18.25 -0.79 2.57
N VAL A 362 18.49 -0.30 1.37
CA VAL A 362 17.62 0.64 0.65
C VAL A 362 17.29 0.12 -0.75
N SER A 363 16.22 0.65 -1.32
CA SER A 363 15.88 0.50 -2.73
C SER A 363 15.74 1.85 -3.41
N TYR A 364 15.69 1.85 -4.73
CA TYR A 364 15.66 3.06 -5.55
C TYR A 364 14.46 3.00 -6.47
N ARG A 365 13.59 4.01 -6.35
CA ARG A 365 12.40 4.19 -7.16
C ARG A 365 12.60 5.33 -8.14
N PHE A 366 12.12 5.19 -9.37
CA PHE A 366 12.17 6.24 -10.37
C PHE A 366 10.82 6.97 -10.43
N ASP A 367 10.82 8.28 -10.18
CA ASP A 367 9.60 9.11 -10.18
C ASP A 367 9.19 9.64 -11.58
N GLY A 368 9.93 9.23 -12.61
CA GLY A 368 9.79 9.72 -13.99
C GLY A 368 10.81 10.81 -14.34
N THR A 369 11.56 11.31 -13.37
CA THR A 369 12.59 12.34 -13.53
C THR A 369 13.89 12.03 -12.80
N GLN A 370 13.80 11.49 -11.60
CA GLN A 370 14.95 11.24 -10.72
C GLN A 370 14.77 9.93 -9.94
N TRP A 371 15.86 9.49 -9.32
CA TRP A 371 15.86 8.36 -8.40
C TRP A 371 15.56 8.82 -6.98
N GLU A 372 14.55 8.23 -6.38
CA GLU A 372 14.28 8.33 -4.95
C GLU A 372 14.86 7.13 -4.23
N THR A 373 15.54 7.36 -3.12
CA THR A 373 15.98 6.30 -2.21
C THR A 373 14.88 6.02 -1.20
N ILE A 374 14.42 4.79 -1.15
CA ILE A 374 13.35 4.37 -0.24
C ILE A 374 13.78 3.18 0.60
N ASN A 375 13.52 3.22 1.89
CA ASN A 375 13.72 2.13 2.84
C ASN A 375 12.42 1.75 3.57
N GLN A 376 11.37 2.50 3.33
CA GLN A 376 10.03 2.32 3.89
C GLN A 376 8.97 2.78 2.89
N GLY A 377 7.73 2.44 3.15
CA GLY A 377 6.60 2.81 2.31
C GLY A 377 6.13 1.65 1.44
N VAL A 378 5.50 2.00 0.34
CA VAL A 378 4.74 1.07 -0.48
C VAL A 378 5.33 1.01 -1.88
N ILE A 379 5.47 -0.20 -2.42
CA ILE A 379 5.64 -0.46 -3.85
C ILE A 379 4.28 -0.88 -4.40
N ASP A 380 3.73 -0.08 -5.29
CA ASP A 380 2.43 -0.34 -5.90
C ASP A 380 2.45 -1.59 -6.81
N VAL A 381 1.27 -2.08 -7.15
CA VAL A 381 1.13 -3.13 -8.16
C VAL A 381 1.75 -2.64 -9.47
N THR A 382 2.58 -3.47 -10.11
CA THR A 382 3.33 -3.16 -11.34
C THR A 382 4.45 -2.12 -11.20
N GLU A 383 4.72 -1.60 -10.02
CA GLU A 383 5.81 -0.63 -9.82
C GLU A 383 7.17 -1.33 -9.80
N GLY A 384 8.14 -0.76 -10.53
CA GLY A 384 9.54 -1.20 -10.54
C GLY A 384 10.42 -0.40 -9.58
N PHE A 385 11.48 -1.05 -9.13
CA PHE A 385 12.52 -0.44 -8.28
C PHE A 385 13.86 -1.16 -8.44
N PHE A 386 14.95 -0.52 -8.03
CA PHE A 386 16.27 -1.12 -7.99
C PHE A 386 16.71 -1.47 -6.59
N VAL A 387 17.55 -2.50 -6.50
CA VAL A 387 18.42 -2.74 -5.35
C VAL A 387 19.86 -2.85 -5.83
N ASN A 388 20.83 -2.52 -4.96
CA ASN A 388 22.24 -2.76 -5.18
C ASN A 388 22.71 -3.84 -4.20
N PHE A 389 23.42 -4.86 -4.68
CA PHE A 389 23.93 -5.92 -3.82
C PHE A 389 25.33 -5.61 -3.32
N THR A 390 25.69 -6.15 -2.16
CA THR A 390 27.00 -5.95 -1.54
C THR A 390 28.15 -6.62 -2.30
N SER A 391 27.84 -7.62 -3.14
CA SER A 391 28.83 -8.35 -3.91
C SER A 391 28.36 -8.62 -5.34
N ASN A 392 29.31 -8.78 -6.26
CA ASN A 392 29.07 -9.22 -7.63
C ASN A 392 28.79 -10.73 -7.71
N GLY A 393 28.39 -11.20 -8.87
CA GLY A 393 28.07 -12.60 -9.16
C GLY A 393 26.58 -12.89 -9.13
N GLN A 394 26.24 -14.15 -8.93
CA GLN A 394 24.83 -14.57 -8.90
C GLN A 394 24.18 -14.12 -7.59
N GLN A 395 23.17 -13.28 -7.70
CA GLN A 395 22.38 -12.77 -6.59
C GLN A 395 20.91 -13.15 -6.76
N THR A 396 20.21 -13.32 -5.67
CA THR A 396 18.78 -13.65 -5.67
C THR A 396 18.01 -12.73 -4.73
N ALA A 397 17.09 -11.96 -5.30
CA ALA A 397 16.08 -11.24 -4.51
C ALA A 397 14.82 -12.11 -4.42
N THR A 398 14.28 -12.29 -3.22
CA THR A 398 13.08 -13.12 -3.03
C THR A 398 11.94 -12.28 -2.50
N PHE A 399 10.89 -12.14 -3.31
CA PHE A 399 9.62 -11.60 -2.87
C PHE A 399 8.83 -12.65 -2.09
N LYS A 400 8.17 -12.24 -1.01
CA LYS A 400 7.34 -13.10 -0.18
C LYS A 400 5.96 -12.51 0.01
N LYS A 401 4.94 -13.36 -0.01
CA LYS A 401 3.54 -12.96 0.26
C LYS A 401 3.38 -12.22 1.59
N SER A 402 4.16 -12.59 2.61
CA SER A 402 4.16 -11.93 3.93
C SER A 402 4.62 -10.47 3.91
N GLN A 403 5.25 -10.03 2.81
CA GLN A 403 5.69 -8.65 2.60
C GLN A 403 4.55 -7.74 2.10
N ARG A 404 3.32 -8.23 2.06
CA ARG A 404 2.15 -7.40 1.72
C ARG A 404 2.08 -6.18 2.64
N TYR A 405 1.77 -5.04 2.04
CA TYR A 405 1.46 -3.82 2.78
C TYR A 405 0.05 -3.88 3.37
N ILE A 406 -0.08 -3.68 4.67
CA ILE A 406 -1.36 -3.63 5.39
C ILE A 406 -1.43 -2.29 6.11
N PRO A 407 -2.32 -1.36 5.71
CA PRO A 407 -2.35 0.02 6.23
C PRO A 407 -2.47 0.13 7.76
N THR A 408 -3.11 -0.85 8.41
CA THR A 408 -3.33 -0.85 9.87
C THR A 408 -2.16 -1.40 10.68
N GLN A 409 -1.17 -2.02 10.03
CA GLN A 409 0.01 -2.59 10.68
C GLN A 409 1.27 -1.72 10.56
N ALA A 410 1.14 -0.51 10.02
CA ALA A 410 2.26 0.42 9.84
C ALA A 410 2.76 0.98 11.18
N LYS A 411 3.25 0.12 12.08
CA LYS A 411 4.10 0.49 13.23
C LYS A 411 4.54 -0.72 14.06
N ALA A 412 5.31 -1.63 13.50
CA ALA A 412 5.93 -2.70 14.29
C ALA A 412 7.37 -3.08 13.86
N SER A 413 8.04 -2.27 13.07
CA SER A 413 9.51 -2.33 12.98
C SER A 413 10.06 -1.22 13.86
N VAL A 414 11.08 -1.50 14.64
CA VAL A 414 11.94 -0.46 15.22
C VAL A 414 12.63 0.17 14.01
N GLU A 415 11.94 1.16 13.41
CA GLU A 415 12.50 1.92 12.30
C GLU A 415 13.74 2.64 12.82
N ARG A 416 14.86 2.39 12.18
CA ARG A 416 16.02 3.22 12.38
C ARG A 416 15.69 4.61 11.84
N GLU A 417 15.71 5.61 12.71
CA GLU A 417 15.40 6.97 12.34
C GLU A 417 16.59 7.58 11.59
N TYR A 418 16.35 8.10 10.39
CA TYR A 418 17.37 8.75 9.56
C TYR A 418 17.19 10.27 9.60
N VAL A 419 18.30 11.00 9.68
CA VAL A 419 18.31 12.38 9.20
C VAL A 419 17.98 12.36 7.72
N ARG A 420 16.99 13.14 7.30
CA ARG A 420 16.59 13.32 5.90
C ARG A 420 16.97 14.73 5.48
N LEU A 421 18.09 14.84 4.77
CA LEU A 421 18.59 16.09 4.22
C LEU A 421 18.14 16.21 2.77
N ALA A 422 17.44 17.28 2.44
CA ALA A 422 16.96 17.54 1.09
C ALA A 422 17.69 18.70 0.44
N MET A 423 17.94 18.59 -0.87
CA MET A 423 18.30 19.69 -1.74
C MET A 423 17.20 19.92 -2.77
N LEU A 424 16.76 21.16 -2.90
CA LEU A 424 15.74 21.58 -3.86
C LEU A 424 16.37 22.35 -5.03
N GLU A 425 15.92 22.04 -6.25
CA GLU A 425 16.12 22.84 -7.46
C GLU A 425 14.73 23.21 -8.01
N GLY A 426 14.21 24.39 -7.67
CA GLY A 426 12.83 24.75 -7.92
C GLY A 426 11.84 23.86 -7.15
N GLU A 427 10.95 23.17 -7.87
CA GLU A 427 10.00 22.21 -7.26
C GLU A 427 10.58 20.79 -7.08
N ARG A 428 11.79 20.54 -7.56
CA ARG A 428 12.43 19.22 -7.48
C ARG A 428 13.20 19.09 -6.18
N GLU A 429 13.08 17.94 -5.56
CA GLU A 429 13.74 17.62 -4.31
C GLU A 429 14.53 16.32 -4.42
N VAL A 430 15.79 16.33 -4.01
CA VAL A 430 16.66 15.16 -3.92
C VAL A 430 17.09 14.97 -2.47
N GLU A 431 16.81 13.80 -1.92
CA GLU A 431 17.02 13.50 -0.50
C GLU A 431 18.29 12.66 -0.29
N LEU A 432 19.01 12.95 0.79
CA LEU A 432 20.11 12.17 1.34
C LEU A 432 19.73 11.64 2.73
N LEU A 433 20.18 10.45 3.05
CA LEU A 433 19.93 9.78 4.32
C LEU A 433 21.19 9.67 5.16
N PHE A 434 21.10 9.95 6.45
CA PHE A 434 22.18 9.75 7.39
C PHE A 434 21.65 9.14 8.70
N ALA A 435 22.42 8.20 9.30
CA ALA A 435 22.09 7.67 10.62
C ALA A 435 23.32 7.38 11.47
N GLN A 436 23.15 7.43 12.79
CA GLN A 436 24.10 6.80 13.71
C GLN A 436 23.77 5.32 13.86
N ASN A 437 24.77 4.47 13.71
CA ASN A 437 24.65 3.01 13.81
C ASN A 437 25.90 2.43 14.47
N ASP A 438 25.78 1.88 15.65
CA ASP A 438 26.93 1.34 16.42
C ASP A 438 27.66 0.19 15.70
N GLN A 439 27.07 -0.41 14.66
CA GLN A 439 27.66 -1.46 13.83
C GLN A 439 28.37 -0.94 12.58
N ALA A 440 28.12 0.33 12.19
CA ALA A 440 28.76 0.97 11.06
C ALA A 440 30.15 1.49 11.44
N ASN A 441 30.93 1.95 10.46
CA ASN A 441 32.18 2.67 10.66
C ASN A 441 32.23 3.92 9.77
N GLU A 442 33.31 4.69 9.85
CA GLU A 442 33.49 5.91 9.06
C GLU A 442 34.02 5.64 7.63
N ASN A 443 34.28 4.37 7.27
CA ASN A 443 34.64 3.97 5.92
C ASN A 443 33.45 3.30 5.26
N TYR A 444 33.48 3.27 3.93
CA TYR A 444 32.44 2.58 3.16
C TYR A 444 32.22 1.14 3.64
N ASP A 445 31.00 0.82 4.00
CA ASP A 445 30.63 -0.50 4.48
C ASP A 445 29.23 -0.94 3.98
N ILE A 446 28.73 -2.06 4.53
CA ILE A 446 27.43 -2.64 4.12
C ILE A 446 26.21 -1.80 4.51
N PHE A 447 26.37 -0.84 5.42
CA PHE A 447 25.28 0.04 5.87
C PHE A 447 25.14 1.28 4.98
N ASP A 448 26.13 1.60 4.16
CA ASP A 448 26.13 2.71 3.22
C ASP A 448 25.38 2.33 1.93
N ALA A 449 24.78 3.31 1.27
CA ALA A 449 24.08 3.08 0.02
C ALA A 449 24.64 3.96 -1.11
N ASN A 450 24.98 3.33 -2.23
CA ASN A 450 25.53 4.00 -3.38
C ASN A 450 24.55 4.98 -4.01
N LYS A 451 25.02 6.12 -4.47
CA LYS A 451 24.22 7.06 -5.26
C LYS A 451 23.97 6.54 -6.66
N LEU A 452 22.71 6.43 -7.02
CA LEU A 452 22.29 6.21 -8.41
C LEU A 452 21.93 7.58 -9.00
N PHE A 453 22.76 8.06 -9.95
CA PHE A 453 22.54 9.35 -10.59
C PHE A 453 21.40 9.29 -11.60
N SER A 454 20.62 10.36 -11.65
CA SER A 454 19.51 10.49 -12.58
C SER A 454 20.02 10.53 -14.04
N PRO A 455 19.27 9.96 -15.00
CA PRO A 455 19.61 10.05 -16.42
C PRO A 455 19.32 11.44 -17.03
N ILE A 456 18.69 12.34 -16.29
CA ILE A 456 18.38 13.69 -16.72
C ILE A 456 19.33 14.73 -16.10
N GLU A 457 19.42 15.91 -16.74
CA GLU A 457 20.33 16.99 -16.36
C GLU A 457 19.80 17.82 -15.17
N ILE A 458 19.79 17.22 -13.97
CA ILE A 458 19.42 17.89 -12.71
C ILE A 458 20.64 18.05 -11.79
N ALA A 459 20.53 18.96 -10.83
CA ALA A 459 21.50 19.03 -9.74
C ALA A 459 21.23 17.91 -8.72
N GLU A 460 22.27 17.20 -8.32
CA GLU A 460 22.15 16.07 -7.39
C GLU A 460 23.22 16.11 -6.30
N PRO A 461 22.84 16.17 -5.02
CA PRO A 461 23.73 16.03 -3.90
C PRO A 461 24.09 14.56 -3.67
N TYR A 462 25.25 14.30 -3.07
CA TYR A 462 25.67 12.98 -2.61
C TYR A 462 26.75 13.11 -1.55
N PHE A 463 26.78 12.17 -0.60
CA PHE A 463 27.91 12.03 0.31
C PHE A 463 29.10 11.37 -0.38
N VAL A 464 30.30 11.57 0.15
CA VAL A 464 31.53 10.97 -0.40
C VAL A 464 32.30 10.27 0.69
N VAL A 465 32.43 8.95 0.58
CA VAL A 465 33.28 8.12 1.44
C VAL A 465 34.22 7.30 0.57
N ASN A 466 35.51 7.37 0.78
CA ASN A 466 36.55 6.64 0.01
C ASN A 466 36.42 6.81 -1.53
N ASN A 467 36.05 7.99 -2.01
CA ASN A 467 35.76 8.32 -3.41
C ASN A 467 34.50 7.60 -3.99
N ILE A 468 33.66 7.06 -3.15
CA ILE A 468 32.37 6.48 -3.56
C ILE A 468 31.27 7.50 -3.27
N ALA A 469 30.41 7.72 -4.28
CA ALA A 469 29.22 8.57 -4.13
C ALA A 469 28.10 7.80 -3.44
N LEU A 470 27.56 8.37 -2.35
CA LEU A 470 26.54 7.74 -1.53
C LEU A 470 25.27 8.60 -1.47
N VAL A 471 24.13 7.94 -1.46
CA VAL A 471 22.83 8.56 -1.14
C VAL A 471 22.48 8.38 0.34
N LYS A 472 23.11 7.39 1.00
CA LYS A 472 22.95 7.11 2.42
C LYS A 472 24.32 6.80 3.04
N GLU A 473 24.58 7.38 4.20
CA GLU A 473 25.80 7.17 5.00
C GLU A 473 25.40 6.84 6.44
N GLU A 474 25.99 5.79 7.01
CA GLU A 474 25.84 5.44 8.42
C GLU A 474 27.20 5.40 9.13
N VAL A 475 27.29 5.95 10.33
CA VAL A 475 28.50 6.00 11.13
C VAL A 475 28.25 5.63 12.59
N ASN A 476 29.28 5.13 13.27
CA ASN A 476 29.15 4.72 14.68
C ASN A 476 29.38 5.86 15.68
N THR A 477 30.02 6.96 15.27
CA THR A 477 30.43 8.04 16.18
C THR A 477 29.83 9.39 15.79
N LEU A 478 29.49 10.21 16.79
CA LEU A 478 29.11 11.60 16.66
C LEU A 478 29.93 12.47 17.63
N PRO A 479 30.31 13.72 17.30
CA PRO A 479 29.95 14.44 16.08
C PRO A 479 30.66 13.91 14.84
N TYR A 480 29.98 13.98 13.69
CA TYR A 480 30.51 13.55 12.40
C TYR A 480 30.37 14.65 11.34
N TYR A 481 31.34 14.76 10.44
CA TYR A 481 31.39 15.71 9.34
C TYR A 481 31.33 14.95 8.02
N ALA A 482 30.15 14.72 7.50
CA ALA A 482 29.95 14.10 6.19
C ALA A 482 30.39 15.06 5.08
N THR A 483 31.27 14.62 4.18
CA THR A 483 31.60 15.37 2.97
C THR A 483 30.47 15.24 1.97
N MET A 484 29.91 16.36 1.51
CA MET A 484 28.83 16.39 0.55
C MET A 484 29.23 17.15 -0.71
N ASN A 485 29.14 16.48 -1.84
CA ASN A 485 29.33 17.06 -3.16
C ASN A 485 27.96 17.30 -3.84
N VAL A 486 27.96 18.20 -4.82
CA VAL A 486 26.81 18.42 -5.69
C VAL A 486 27.25 18.39 -7.13
N LYS A 487 26.70 17.46 -7.91
CA LYS A 487 26.88 17.41 -9.37
C LYS A 487 25.78 18.22 -10.04
N SER A 488 26.15 19.15 -10.93
CA SER A 488 25.19 20.00 -11.65
C SER A 488 25.53 20.13 -13.13
N TYR A 489 24.53 20.15 -13.98
CA TYR A 489 24.69 20.34 -15.44
C TYR A 489 24.65 21.81 -15.88
N GLY A 490 24.40 22.73 -14.98
CA GLY A 490 24.39 24.18 -15.20
C GLY A 490 24.58 24.95 -13.90
N ASN A 491 24.76 26.27 -14.02
CA ASN A 491 24.71 27.14 -12.86
C ASN A 491 23.26 27.18 -12.35
N LYS A 492 23.06 26.84 -11.09
CA LYS A 492 21.73 26.66 -10.47
C LYS A 492 21.69 27.34 -9.12
N GLU A 493 20.53 27.84 -8.74
CA GLU A 493 20.20 28.14 -7.36
C GLU A 493 19.59 26.89 -6.72
N VAL A 494 20.09 26.50 -5.56
CA VAL A 494 19.61 25.33 -4.81
C VAL A 494 19.36 25.70 -3.36
N THR A 495 18.41 25.03 -2.76
CA THR A 495 18.05 25.22 -1.35
C THR A 495 18.21 23.91 -0.59
N PHE A 496 18.95 23.95 0.50
CA PHE A 496 19.09 22.83 1.43
C PHE A 496 18.17 23.00 2.63
N LYS A 497 17.55 21.91 3.06
CA LYS A 497 16.73 21.83 4.29
C LYS A 497 16.82 20.43 4.89
N ALA A 498 16.45 20.29 6.16
CA ALA A 498 16.22 18.99 6.76
C ALA A 498 14.72 18.69 6.76
N ASN A 499 14.31 17.64 6.05
CA ASN A 499 12.93 17.17 6.07
C ASN A 499 12.58 16.45 7.37
N TYR A 500 13.58 15.82 7.98
CA TYR A 500 13.44 15.16 9.28
C TYR A 500 14.80 15.07 10.00
N ILE A 501 14.79 15.36 11.27
CA ILE A 501 15.93 15.19 12.18
C ILE A 501 15.43 14.35 13.36
N PRO A 502 16.02 13.16 13.61
CA PRO A 502 15.70 12.35 14.78
C PRO A 502 15.88 13.10 16.10
N GLU A 503 15.04 12.79 17.09
CA GLU A 503 15.17 13.38 18.42
C GLU A 503 16.57 13.13 19.01
N GLY A 504 17.13 14.14 19.64
CA GLY A 504 18.48 14.06 20.19
C GLY A 504 19.61 14.34 19.20
N LEU A 505 19.32 14.63 17.94
CA LEU A 505 20.30 15.05 16.92
C LEU A 505 20.13 16.52 16.53
N ALA A 506 21.21 17.10 16.05
CA ALA A 506 21.25 18.42 15.41
C ALA A 506 22.08 18.31 14.15
N VAL A 507 21.66 19.03 13.10
CA VAL A 507 22.24 18.99 11.76
C VAL A 507 22.58 20.42 11.33
N SER A 508 23.77 20.62 10.80
CA SER A 508 24.18 21.88 10.21
C SER A 508 24.85 21.63 8.86
N ILE A 509 24.62 22.51 7.89
CA ILE A 509 25.37 22.54 6.64
C ILE A 509 26.50 23.58 6.76
N ILE A 510 27.66 23.24 6.24
CA ILE A 510 28.85 24.09 6.21
C ILE A 510 29.17 24.37 4.74
N ASP A 511 29.16 25.64 4.33
CA ASP A 511 29.56 26.12 3.01
C ASP A 511 30.77 27.07 3.18
N GLY A 512 31.97 26.58 2.94
CA GLY A 512 33.23 27.32 3.22
C GLY A 512 33.39 27.61 4.72
N GLU A 513 33.37 28.90 5.10
CA GLU A 513 33.47 29.34 6.49
C GLU A 513 32.12 29.50 7.20
N GLU A 514 31.02 29.44 6.47
CA GLU A 514 29.68 29.63 6.99
C GLU A 514 29.10 28.30 7.51
N THR A 515 28.48 28.35 8.68
CA THR A 515 27.77 27.19 9.28
C THR A 515 26.32 27.56 9.54
N ILE A 516 25.41 26.85 8.91
CA ILE A 516 23.97 27.07 8.99
C ILE A 516 23.34 25.87 9.70
N ASP A 517 22.63 26.14 10.79
CA ASP A 517 21.86 25.12 11.51
C ASP A 517 20.58 24.84 10.74
N LEU A 518 20.36 23.59 10.36
CA LEU A 518 19.19 23.12 9.62
C LEU A 518 18.10 22.58 10.57
N SER A 519 17.82 23.28 11.66
CA SER A 519 16.67 22.96 12.52
C SER A 519 15.34 23.04 11.73
N GLU A 520 14.27 22.52 12.30
CA GLU A 520 12.96 22.44 11.64
C GLU A 520 12.53 23.81 11.06
N GLY A 521 12.24 23.83 9.76
CA GLY A 521 11.80 25.01 9.00
C GLY A 521 12.94 25.96 8.58
N VAL A 522 14.19 25.64 8.84
CA VAL A 522 15.34 26.43 8.35
C VAL A 522 15.79 25.94 6.99
N GLU A 523 15.91 26.87 6.05
CA GLU A 523 16.36 26.62 4.68
C GLU A 523 17.63 27.44 4.40
N TYR A 524 18.58 26.85 3.66
CA TYR A 524 19.78 27.50 3.18
C TYR A 524 19.82 27.50 1.66
N THR A 525 19.75 28.68 1.06
CA THR A 525 19.79 28.86 -0.40
C THR A 525 21.13 29.39 -0.86
N THR A 526 21.71 28.75 -1.88
CA THR A 526 23.00 29.13 -2.44
C THR A 526 23.08 28.83 -3.94
N ASN A 527 24.07 29.40 -4.62
CA ASN A 527 24.34 29.12 -6.03
C ASN A 527 25.43 28.05 -6.18
N ILE A 528 25.19 27.08 -7.05
CA ILE A 528 26.16 26.09 -7.48
C ILE A 528 26.56 26.32 -8.94
N ILE A 529 27.76 25.87 -9.31
CA ILE A 529 28.27 25.98 -10.67
C ILE A 529 28.05 24.71 -11.47
N ALA A 530 28.07 24.82 -12.80
CA ALA A 530 28.09 23.67 -13.68
C ALA A 530 29.28 22.76 -13.39
N GLY A 531 29.07 21.46 -13.43
CA GLY A 531 30.05 20.43 -13.14
C GLY A 531 29.99 19.91 -11.71
N GLU A 532 31.15 19.51 -11.19
CA GLU A 532 31.29 18.94 -9.85
C GLU A 532 31.60 20.02 -8.84
N ASN A 533 30.71 20.23 -7.85
CA ASN A 533 30.96 21.12 -6.71
C ASN A 533 31.56 20.28 -5.57
N ALA A 534 32.79 19.79 -5.81
CA ALA A 534 33.48 18.89 -4.89
C ALA A 534 34.04 19.66 -3.68
N ASP A 535 34.04 19.02 -2.52
CA ASP A 535 34.62 19.47 -1.25
C ASP A 535 34.12 20.84 -0.74
N ARG A 536 33.07 21.36 -1.36
CA ARG A 536 32.49 22.65 -0.98
C ARG A 536 31.65 22.55 0.28
N PHE A 537 30.79 21.51 0.35
CA PHE A 537 29.83 21.36 1.42
C PHE A 537 30.24 20.27 2.40
N LYS A 538 30.00 20.52 3.69
CA LYS A 538 30.03 19.48 4.73
C LYS A 538 28.72 19.51 5.50
N VAL A 539 28.28 18.34 5.94
CA VAL A 539 27.11 18.20 6.82
C VAL A 539 27.63 17.77 8.19
N LEU A 540 27.44 18.63 9.19
CA LEU A 540 27.76 18.31 10.57
C LEU A 540 26.54 17.70 11.25
N ILE A 541 26.67 16.48 11.72
CA ILE A 541 25.70 15.80 12.53
C ILE A 541 26.27 15.62 13.93
N LYS A 542 25.53 16.06 14.95
CA LYS A 542 25.94 15.97 16.35
C LYS A 542 24.75 15.68 17.26
N LYS A 543 25.02 15.25 18.48
CA LYS A 543 23.97 15.16 19.50
C LYS A 543 23.46 16.56 19.83
N SER A 544 22.14 16.74 19.80
CA SER A 544 21.53 17.97 20.31
C SER A 544 21.65 17.97 21.82
N VAL A 545 22.13 19.07 22.36
CA VAL A 545 22.05 19.28 23.80
C VAL A 545 20.67 19.89 24.05
N SER A 546 19.70 19.04 24.36
CA SER A 546 18.39 19.54 24.80
C SER A 546 18.54 20.24 26.14
N ILE A 547 18.10 21.48 26.22
CA ILE A 547 17.97 22.19 27.50
C ILE A 547 16.91 21.49 28.40
N SER A 548 16.12 20.57 27.84
CA SER A 548 15.09 19.81 28.55
C SER A 548 15.62 18.69 29.45
N ASP A 549 16.91 18.31 29.33
CA ASP A 549 17.51 17.26 30.15
C ASP A 549 18.19 17.78 31.43
N VAL A 550 18.07 19.08 31.70
CA VAL A 550 18.42 19.60 33.01
C VAL A 550 17.17 19.46 33.88
N GLU A 551 17.08 18.40 34.68
CA GLU A 551 16.05 18.34 35.74
C GLU A 551 16.06 19.68 36.49
N GLU A 552 14.95 20.38 36.47
CA GLU A 552 14.83 21.66 37.21
C GLU A 552 14.92 21.35 38.70
N LEU A 553 15.95 21.91 39.34
CA LEU A 553 16.17 21.67 40.76
C LEU A 553 14.96 22.19 41.57
N GLU A 554 14.34 21.36 42.38
CA GLU A 554 13.24 21.77 43.27
C GLU A 554 13.77 22.62 44.43
N VAL A 555 14.01 23.89 44.14
CA VAL A 555 14.42 24.90 45.13
C VAL A 555 13.55 26.15 45.01
N ASN A 556 13.22 26.76 46.12
CA ASN A 556 12.62 28.09 46.19
C ASN A 556 13.67 29.10 46.66
N ILE A 557 13.93 30.10 45.84
CA ILE A 557 14.90 31.17 46.13
C ILE A 557 14.11 32.42 46.52
N TYR A 558 14.27 32.85 47.75
CA TYR A 558 13.64 34.04 48.27
C TYR A 558 14.66 35.17 48.39
N ASN A 559 14.29 36.34 47.94
CA ASN A 559 15.11 37.55 48.02
C ASN A 559 14.38 38.61 48.90
N ASN A 560 15.01 38.99 49.96
CA ASN A 560 14.61 40.13 50.73
C ASN A 560 15.76 41.17 50.72
N ASN A 561 15.76 41.99 49.65
CA ASN A 561 16.80 42.93 49.30
C ASN A 561 18.17 42.23 49.16
N ARG A 562 19.08 42.36 50.16
CA ARG A 562 20.41 41.73 50.13
C ARG A 562 20.45 40.36 50.79
N HIS A 563 19.39 39.96 51.46
CA HIS A 563 19.35 38.66 52.13
C HIS A 563 18.68 37.63 51.26
N ILE A 564 19.40 36.54 50.93
CA ILE A 564 18.95 35.44 50.09
C ILE A 564 18.71 34.22 50.99
N SER A 565 17.54 33.60 50.81
CA SER A 565 17.18 32.34 51.46
C SER A 565 16.77 31.32 50.44
N ILE A 566 17.31 30.11 50.53
CA ILE A 566 17.06 28.99 49.60
C ILE A 566 16.41 27.85 50.36
N GLU A 567 15.19 27.56 50.01
CA GLU A 567 14.41 26.47 50.57
C GLU A 567 14.44 25.28 49.64
N THR A 568 14.96 24.14 50.12
CA THR A 568 15.08 22.89 49.32
C THR A 568 15.27 21.69 50.24
N THR A 569 14.86 20.52 49.76
CA THR A 569 15.12 19.23 50.40
C THR A 569 16.49 18.64 49.98
N GLU A 570 17.13 19.21 48.96
CA GLU A 570 18.43 18.74 48.44
C GLU A 570 19.57 18.91 49.44
N THR A 571 20.39 17.90 49.60
CA THR A 571 21.48 17.87 50.60
C THR A 571 22.83 18.40 50.05
N ASP A 572 23.07 18.29 48.75
CA ASP A 572 24.36 18.70 48.11
C ASP A 572 24.13 19.84 47.12
N LEU A 573 23.78 21.01 47.66
CA LEU A 573 23.52 22.21 46.88
C LEU A 573 24.73 23.14 46.85
N GLN A 574 25.05 23.63 45.66
CA GLN A 574 25.97 24.74 45.43
C GLN A 574 25.20 25.95 44.90
N VAL A 575 25.62 27.14 45.31
CA VAL A 575 25.00 28.39 44.88
C VAL A 575 26.07 29.34 44.37
N GLU A 576 25.84 29.88 43.21
CA GLU A 576 26.69 30.91 42.58
C GLU A 576 25.82 32.14 42.25
N VAL A 577 26.41 33.32 42.47
CA VAL A 577 25.76 34.59 42.14
C VAL A 577 26.57 35.33 41.11
N TYR A 578 25.91 35.81 40.08
CA TYR A 578 26.52 36.53 38.97
C TYR A 578 25.94 37.94 38.84
N ASN A 579 26.75 38.91 38.49
CA ASN A 579 26.32 40.26 38.15
C ASN A 579 25.75 40.31 36.69
N ALA A 580 25.24 41.46 36.28
CA ALA A 580 24.71 41.70 34.95
C ALA A 580 25.70 41.51 33.78
N LEU A 581 27.01 41.51 34.08
CA LEU A 581 28.09 41.27 33.12
C LEU A 581 28.53 39.79 33.07
N GLY A 582 27.81 38.88 33.77
CA GLY A 582 28.13 37.48 33.85
C GLY A 582 29.32 37.12 34.74
N GLN A 583 29.87 38.08 35.50
CA GLN A 583 30.98 37.84 36.44
C GLN A 583 30.42 37.24 37.74
N LYS A 584 31.10 36.17 38.19
CA LYS A 584 30.72 35.51 39.46
C LYS A 584 31.15 36.37 40.65
N VAL A 585 30.20 36.77 41.48
CA VAL A 585 30.45 37.65 42.65
C VAL A 585 30.39 36.90 43.99
N LEU A 586 29.77 35.71 43.99
CA LEU A 586 29.72 34.85 45.19
C LEU A 586 29.61 33.38 44.76
N SER A 587 30.26 32.49 45.53
CA SER A 587 30.02 31.06 45.51
C SER A 587 29.94 30.54 46.93
N THR A 588 28.86 29.80 47.27
CA THR A 588 28.61 29.31 48.63
C THR A 588 27.82 28.00 48.61
N LYS A 589 27.88 27.27 49.71
CA LYS A 589 26.95 26.12 49.97
C LYS A 589 25.89 26.48 51.01
N ASP A 590 25.95 27.70 51.57
CA ASP A 590 24.99 28.16 52.54
C ASP A 590 23.63 28.43 51.88
N ARG A 591 22.59 27.99 52.54
CA ARG A 591 21.19 28.25 52.10
C ARG A 591 20.65 29.61 52.48
N ASN A 592 21.35 30.29 53.40
CA ASN A 592 21.02 31.65 53.85
C ASN A 592 22.30 32.48 53.81
N PHE A 593 22.34 33.51 53.00
CA PHE A 593 23.52 34.39 52.88
C PHE A 593 23.12 35.82 52.53
N THR A 594 24.05 36.75 52.71
CA THR A 594 23.77 38.16 52.44
C THR A 594 24.80 38.71 51.44
N LEU A 595 24.33 39.47 50.46
CA LEU A 595 25.13 40.13 49.44
C LEU A 595 25.63 41.50 49.90
N ASN A 596 26.50 41.51 50.91
CA ASN A 596 26.91 42.75 51.57
C ASN A 596 27.88 43.63 50.78
N GLN A 597 28.63 43.06 49.85
CA GLN A 597 29.69 43.72 49.08
C GLN A 597 29.38 43.89 47.60
N VAL A 598 28.10 43.88 47.21
CA VAL A 598 27.71 44.07 45.83
C VAL A 598 26.99 45.40 45.64
N SER A 599 27.11 46.01 44.46
CA SER A 599 26.40 47.27 44.13
C SER A 599 24.90 46.99 43.94
N ALA A 600 24.06 48.02 44.07
CA ALA A 600 22.67 47.92 43.66
C ALA A 600 22.58 47.57 42.19
N GLY A 601 21.69 46.62 41.85
CA GLY A 601 21.55 46.15 40.48
C GLY A 601 20.92 44.76 40.35
N ALA A 602 20.87 44.26 39.13
CA ALA A 602 20.34 42.92 38.83
C ALA A 602 21.42 41.84 38.95
N TYR A 603 21.09 40.74 39.59
CA TYR A 603 21.96 39.57 39.78
C TYR A 603 21.20 38.30 39.40
N LEU A 604 21.95 37.27 38.94
CA LEU A 604 21.45 35.93 38.73
C LEU A 604 21.98 35.01 39.83
N ILE A 605 21.06 34.33 40.52
CA ILE A 605 21.43 33.28 41.47
C ILE A 605 21.23 31.95 40.78
N LYS A 606 22.29 31.16 40.68
CA LYS A 606 22.29 29.79 40.16
C LYS A 606 22.47 28.83 41.32
N ALA A 607 21.47 28.08 41.66
CA ALA A 607 21.49 26.97 42.60
C ALA A 607 21.61 25.67 41.80
N PHE A 608 22.58 24.78 42.12
CA PHE A 608 22.80 23.56 41.37
C PHE A 608 23.40 22.43 42.21
N ASN A 609 23.19 21.21 41.76
CA ASN A 609 23.89 20.01 42.25
C ASN A 609 24.48 19.23 41.05
N ASN A 610 24.89 17.98 41.22
CA ASN A 610 25.46 17.15 40.16
C ASN A 610 24.45 16.71 39.10
N LYS A 611 23.15 16.94 39.30
CA LYS A 611 22.08 16.45 38.42
C LYS A 611 21.23 17.55 37.80
N ALA A 612 20.97 18.62 38.55
CA ALA A 612 19.99 19.63 38.19
C ALA A 612 20.45 21.05 38.58
N SER A 613 19.88 22.07 37.96
CA SER A 613 20.13 23.47 38.33
C SER A 613 18.86 24.32 38.21
N LYS A 614 18.79 25.38 39.01
CA LYS A 614 17.78 26.44 38.92
C LYS A 614 18.43 27.81 38.98
N THR A 615 18.00 28.69 38.08
CA THR A 615 18.51 30.06 38.01
C THR A 615 17.36 31.05 38.23
N GLN A 616 17.59 32.00 39.08
CA GLN A 616 16.61 33.08 39.36
C GLN A 616 17.27 34.44 39.31
N LYS A 617 16.61 35.39 38.65
CA LYS A 617 17.00 36.79 38.63
C LYS A 617 16.48 37.48 39.90
N ILE A 618 17.34 38.22 40.56
CA ILE A 618 17.00 39.08 41.71
C ILE A 618 17.43 40.52 41.45
N VAL A 619 16.86 41.44 42.20
CA VAL A 619 17.30 42.84 42.24
C VAL A 619 17.74 43.15 43.67
N VAL A 620 18.93 43.75 43.78
CA VAL A 620 19.53 44.26 45.03
C VAL A 620 19.43 45.77 45.03
N GLU A 621 18.86 46.34 46.05
CA GLU A 621 18.72 47.78 46.22
C GLU A 621 19.84 48.37 47.08
#